data_6b3dd54b2ef873948426982ef73a9e71
#
_entry.id   6b3dd54b2ef873948426982ef73a9e71
#
_cell.length_a   1.000
_cell.length_b   1.000
_cell.length_c   1.000
_cell.angle_alpha   90.00
_cell.angle_beta   90.00
_cell.angle_gamma   90.00
#
_symmetry.space_group_name_H-M   'P 1'
#
loop_
_entity.id
_entity.type
_entity.pdbx_description
1 polymer ?
#
loop_
_entity_poly.entity_id
_entity_poly.type
_entity_poly.pdbx_seq_one_letter_code
_entity_poly.pdbx_strand_id
1 'polypeptide(L)'
;EIFRPLDDLDTAEGLVEAVTIIPASGEFSYGTRIVRANEASKAHPWSPLPFKPAGGSSAENVNAIPDTPDMLVSLDRLEAMVPAVKGASLVVSWFGDDLRAGQCTIRPKVELAQKTTTPAWEVNGVARAQAQVVSQDDQGRPIYGGTPADFTVVESIREMKARGMRVTFYPFLMMDVPAGNSLPDPYSDNASTIGQPVLPWRGRITCSPAAGFAGSVDQTVDAAAQVAVFFGNAQPGDFAVSGNIVTWTGGADWGFRRMVLHYAHLCAAAGGVDAFLIASEMRGLTQIRDGAASYPAVAALQ
;
A
#
# COMPACT_ATOMS: atom_id res chain seq x y z
N GLU A 1 -0.40 49.47 1.96
CA GLU A 1 -0.93 48.52 2.94
C GLU A 1 0.23 47.73 3.51
N ILE A 2 0.42 47.82 4.83
CA ILE A 2 1.41 46.97 5.54
C ILE A 2 0.66 45.70 5.90
N PHE A 3 0.96 44.60 5.20
CA PHE A 3 0.46 43.30 5.61
C PHE A 3 1.13 42.95 6.95
N ARG A 4 0.33 42.86 8.00
CA ARG A 4 0.79 42.30 9.27
C ARG A 4 0.96 40.78 9.03
N PRO A 5 2.13 40.19 9.31
CA PRO A 5 2.22 38.73 9.32
C PRO A 5 1.18 38.20 10.29
N LEU A 6 0.43 37.14 9.86
CA LEU A 6 -0.42 36.39 10.78
C LEU A 6 0.49 35.73 11.80
N ASP A 7 0.07 35.70 13.07
CA ASP A 7 0.76 34.88 14.06
C ASP A 7 0.65 33.40 13.67
N ASP A 8 1.67 32.59 13.94
CA ASP A 8 1.70 31.17 13.57
C ASP A 8 0.46 30.40 14.05
N LEU A 9 -0.16 30.86 15.15
CA LEU A 9 -1.41 30.30 15.67
C LEU A 9 -2.66 30.64 14.84
N ASP A 10 -2.58 31.59 13.92
CA ASP A 10 -3.68 32.01 13.07
C ASP A 10 -3.62 31.41 11.65
N THR A 11 -2.61 30.59 11.38
CA THR A 11 -2.42 29.93 10.08
C THR A 11 -2.61 28.42 10.18
N ALA A 12 -2.97 27.78 9.07
CA ALA A 12 -3.07 26.32 9.01
C ALA A 12 -1.73 25.66 9.35
N GLU A 13 -0.63 26.24 8.90
CA GLU A 13 0.73 25.76 9.14
C GLU A 13 1.08 25.76 10.64
N GLY A 14 0.62 26.77 11.38
CA GLY A 14 0.80 26.85 12.84
C GLY A 14 -0.12 25.93 13.66
N LEU A 15 -1.21 25.44 13.06
CA LEU A 15 -2.22 24.64 13.74
C LEU A 15 -2.14 23.14 13.42
N VAL A 16 -1.57 22.75 12.28
CA VAL A 16 -1.49 21.34 11.85
C VAL A 16 -0.44 20.60 12.67
N GLU A 17 -0.87 19.66 13.51
CA GLU A 17 0.02 18.87 14.36
C GLU A 17 0.38 17.50 13.78
N ALA A 18 -0.35 17.03 12.77
CA ALA A 18 -0.08 15.75 12.12
C ALA A 18 -0.46 15.77 10.64
N VAL A 19 0.26 14.98 9.86
CA VAL A 19 0.03 14.82 8.41
C VAL A 19 -0.03 13.36 8.02
N THR A 20 -0.60 13.07 6.86
CA THR A 20 -0.52 11.75 6.23
C THR A 20 0.49 11.80 5.09
N ILE A 21 1.47 10.91 5.14
CA ILE A 21 2.48 10.74 4.09
C ILE A 21 2.08 9.55 3.24
N ILE A 22 1.92 9.79 1.94
CA ILE A 22 1.62 8.75 0.95
C ILE A 22 2.81 8.56 0.01
N PRO A 23 3.04 7.32 -0.48
CA PRO A 23 4.19 7.04 -1.34
C PRO A 23 3.91 7.52 -2.76
N ALA A 24 4.10 8.78 -3.07
CA ALA A 24 3.82 9.40 -4.37
C ALA A 24 3.82 8.38 -5.56
N SER A 25 4.86 8.36 -6.38
CA SER A 25 4.93 7.52 -7.58
C SER A 25 6.12 6.53 -7.53
N GLY A 26 6.50 6.04 -6.35
CA GLY A 26 7.72 5.26 -6.33
C GLY A 26 7.83 4.21 -5.23
N GLU A 27 8.30 3.04 -5.65
CA GLU A 27 8.65 1.91 -4.79
C GLU A 27 9.76 2.24 -3.78
N PHE A 28 10.46 3.36 -3.97
CA PHE A 28 11.61 3.80 -3.16
C PHE A 28 11.43 5.20 -2.57
N SER A 29 10.26 5.79 -2.71
CA SER A 29 9.98 7.18 -2.24
C SER A 29 10.22 7.37 -0.75
N TYR A 30 10.13 6.31 0.05
CA TYR A 30 10.37 6.34 1.49
C TYR A 30 11.84 6.11 1.89
N GLY A 31 12.73 5.82 0.95
CA GLY A 31 14.14 5.58 1.22
C GLY A 31 14.86 6.84 1.69
N THR A 32 15.63 6.73 2.77
CA THR A 32 16.49 7.81 3.30
C THR A 32 17.92 7.73 2.79
N ARG A 33 18.24 6.70 2.01
CA ARG A 33 19.47 6.56 1.23
C ARG A 33 19.16 6.54 -0.26
N ILE A 34 20.16 6.88 -1.07
CA ILE A 34 20.01 6.89 -2.52
C ILE A 34 19.86 5.44 -3.03
N VAL A 35 18.77 5.19 -3.73
CA VAL A 35 18.53 3.94 -4.47
C VAL A 35 18.88 4.18 -5.94
N ARG A 36 19.71 3.33 -6.50
CA ARG A 36 20.18 3.47 -7.89
C ARG A 36 19.58 2.37 -8.77
N ALA A 37 19.02 2.75 -9.91
CA ALA A 37 18.61 1.82 -10.93
C ALA A 37 19.71 1.72 -12.02
N ASN A 38 19.88 0.52 -12.58
CA ASN A 38 20.72 0.30 -13.75
C ASN A 38 20.03 0.86 -15.00
N GLU A 39 20.78 1.43 -15.92
CA GLU A 39 20.23 2.09 -17.12
C GLU A 39 19.42 1.16 -18.03
N ALA A 40 19.82 -0.12 -18.13
CA ALA A 40 19.07 -1.11 -18.89
C ALA A 40 17.61 -1.29 -18.39
N SER A 41 17.32 -0.90 -17.14
CA SER A 41 15.99 -0.95 -16.55
C SER A 41 15.18 0.34 -16.74
N LYS A 42 15.72 1.35 -17.39
CA LYS A 42 15.10 2.67 -17.58
C LYS A 42 14.46 2.90 -18.94
N ALA A 43 14.32 1.89 -19.76
CA ALA A 43 13.51 1.99 -20.95
C ALA A 43 12.02 2.14 -20.59
N HIS A 44 11.67 3.27 -19.98
CA HIS A 44 10.28 3.69 -19.88
C HIS A 44 9.80 4.06 -21.28
N PRO A 45 8.85 3.34 -21.87
CA PRO A 45 8.36 3.61 -23.23
C PRO A 45 7.83 5.02 -23.43
N TRP A 46 7.52 5.74 -22.36
CA TRP A 46 6.95 7.08 -22.39
C TRP A 46 7.89 8.21 -21.95
N SER A 47 9.15 7.89 -21.62
CA SER A 47 10.08 8.96 -21.25
C SER A 47 10.45 9.78 -22.48
N PRO A 48 10.11 11.08 -22.55
CA PRO A 48 10.54 11.96 -23.65
C PRO A 48 12.02 12.33 -23.58
N LEU A 49 12.73 11.85 -22.54
CA LEU A 49 14.13 12.17 -22.37
C LEU A 49 15.02 11.29 -23.25
N PRO A 50 16.05 11.87 -23.87
CA PRO A 50 16.95 11.11 -24.72
C PRO A 50 17.63 9.99 -23.93
N PHE A 51 17.81 8.87 -24.59
CA PHE A 51 18.50 7.68 -24.10
C PHE A 51 19.83 8.07 -23.45
N LYS A 52 20.02 7.72 -22.18
CA LYS A 52 21.35 7.85 -21.55
C LYS A 52 22.26 6.73 -22.02
N PRO A 53 23.58 7.00 -22.19
CA PRO A 53 24.53 5.99 -22.63
C PRO A 53 24.55 4.77 -21.72
N ALA A 54 24.76 3.59 -22.30
CA ALA A 54 24.91 2.35 -21.55
C ALA A 54 26.06 2.46 -20.52
N GLY A 55 25.80 2.06 -19.26
CA GLY A 55 26.79 2.04 -18.18
C GLY A 55 26.58 3.07 -17.08
N GLY A 56 25.57 3.96 -17.15
CA GLY A 56 25.21 4.84 -16.06
C GLY A 56 24.20 4.22 -15.07
N SER A 57 24.15 4.74 -13.88
CA SER A 57 23.09 4.49 -12.92
C SER A 57 22.41 5.81 -12.59
N SER A 58 21.08 5.79 -12.38
CA SER A 58 20.39 6.98 -11.94
C SER A 58 19.69 6.72 -10.62
N ALA A 59 19.57 7.75 -9.81
CA ALA A 59 18.83 7.67 -8.58
C ALA A 59 17.32 7.55 -8.86
N GLU A 60 16.64 6.67 -8.11
CA GLU A 60 15.19 6.48 -8.18
C GLU A 60 14.44 7.46 -7.26
N ASN A 61 15.08 7.89 -6.19
CA ASN A 61 14.50 8.69 -5.12
C ASN A 61 15.26 10.00 -4.86
N VAL A 62 15.84 10.61 -5.92
CA VAL A 62 16.53 11.90 -5.86
C VAL A 62 16.03 12.75 -7.02
N ASN A 63 15.05 13.59 -6.76
CA ASN A 63 14.39 14.41 -7.78
C ASN A 63 14.33 15.91 -7.38
N ALA A 64 14.29 16.21 -6.09
CA ALA A 64 14.09 17.57 -5.59
C ALA A 64 15.40 18.34 -5.39
N ILE A 65 16.43 17.72 -4.81
CA ILE A 65 17.74 18.28 -4.55
C ILE A 65 18.80 17.25 -4.95
N PRO A 66 19.86 17.61 -5.68
CA PRO A 66 20.93 16.70 -6.03
C PRO A 66 21.51 15.98 -4.81
N ASP A 67 21.80 14.70 -4.97
CA ASP A 67 22.45 13.84 -3.97
C ASP A 67 21.70 13.71 -2.62
N THR A 68 20.44 14.16 -2.54
CA THR A 68 19.62 14.06 -1.33
C THR A 68 18.32 13.30 -1.62
N PRO A 69 18.03 12.20 -0.90
CA PRO A 69 16.78 11.47 -1.04
C PRO A 69 15.54 12.34 -0.80
N ASP A 70 14.54 12.19 -1.66
CA ASP A 70 13.32 13.01 -1.64
C ASP A 70 12.56 12.93 -0.29
N MET A 71 12.63 11.79 0.40
CA MET A 71 12.03 11.63 1.73
C MET A 71 12.64 12.60 2.74
N LEU A 72 13.97 12.74 2.75
CA LEU A 72 14.65 13.66 3.66
C LEU A 72 14.30 15.11 3.32
N VAL A 73 14.34 15.47 2.03
CA VAL A 73 13.95 16.83 1.56
C VAL A 73 12.51 17.13 1.93
N SER A 74 11.61 16.14 1.82
CA SER A 74 10.19 16.33 2.13
C SER A 74 9.96 16.54 3.63
N LEU A 75 10.65 15.78 4.47
CA LEU A 75 10.58 15.96 5.93
C LEU A 75 11.18 17.30 6.37
N ASP A 76 12.34 17.71 5.82
CA ASP A 76 12.95 19.00 6.12
C ASP A 76 12.00 20.16 5.75
N ARG A 77 11.36 20.08 4.59
CA ARG A 77 10.37 21.07 4.17
C ARG A 77 9.12 21.07 5.03
N LEU A 78 8.64 19.88 5.41
CA LEU A 78 7.48 19.73 6.30
C LEU A 78 7.74 20.43 7.63
N GLU A 79 8.86 20.16 8.29
CA GLU A 79 9.23 20.79 9.55
C GLU A 79 9.41 22.31 9.43
N ALA A 80 9.99 22.76 8.33
CA ALA A 80 10.16 24.20 8.07
C ALA A 80 8.85 24.93 7.79
N MET A 81 7.89 24.29 7.12
CA MET A 81 6.62 24.90 6.71
C MET A 81 5.51 24.69 7.75
N VAL A 82 5.58 23.64 8.55
CA VAL A 82 4.55 23.25 9.53
C VAL A 82 5.22 23.03 10.89
N PRO A 83 5.64 24.11 11.57
CA PRO A 83 6.43 24.01 12.81
C PRO A 83 5.69 23.34 13.97
N ALA A 84 4.37 23.24 13.91
CA ALA A 84 3.55 22.55 14.90
C ALA A 84 3.46 21.03 14.69
N VAL A 85 4.01 20.50 13.59
CA VAL A 85 3.92 19.06 13.29
C VAL A 85 4.63 18.22 14.34
N LYS A 86 3.90 17.25 14.91
CA LYS A 86 4.36 16.31 15.95
C LYS A 86 4.24 14.86 15.55
N GLY A 87 3.59 14.58 14.43
CA GLY A 87 3.37 13.22 14.00
C GLY A 87 3.02 13.08 12.54
N ALA A 88 3.21 11.87 12.04
CA ALA A 88 2.84 11.52 10.68
C ALA A 88 2.23 10.12 10.60
N SER A 89 1.24 9.97 9.73
CA SER A 89 0.72 8.67 9.33
C SER A 89 1.42 8.22 8.05
N LEU A 90 2.12 7.09 8.10
CA LEU A 90 2.85 6.52 6.97
C LEU A 90 1.99 5.47 6.26
N VAL A 91 1.56 5.76 5.04
CA VAL A 91 0.71 4.87 4.23
C VAL A 91 1.57 3.95 3.37
N VAL A 92 1.33 2.65 3.45
CA VAL A 92 2.03 1.65 2.61
C VAL A 92 1.02 0.68 2.01
N SER A 93 1.03 0.51 0.68
CA SER A 93 -0.03 -0.19 -0.04
C SER A 93 0.39 -1.57 -0.54
N TRP A 94 -0.50 -2.56 -0.35
CA TRP A 94 -0.59 -3.77 -1.16
C TRP A 94 -1.85 -3.70 -2.03
N PHE A 95 -1.98 -4.61 -2.98
CA PHE A 95 -3.00 -4.55 -4.03
C PHE A 95 -3.92 -5.77 -3.98
N GLY A 96 -5.23 -5.51 -3.90
CA GLY A 96 -6.28 -6.51 -4.06
C GLY A 96 -6.72 -6.58 -5.53
N ASP A 97 -7.12 -7.76 -5.97
CA ASP A 97 -7.38 -8.08 -7.37
C ASP A 97 -8.84 -8.43 -7.70
N ASP A 98 -9.72 -8.51 -6.71
CA ASP A 98 -11.11 -8.90 -6.88
C ASP A 98 -12.03 -8.27 -5.83
N LEU A 99 -13.24 -7.87 -6.19
CA LEU A 99 -14.24 -7.36 -5.25
C LEU A 99 -14.93 -8.47 -4.46
N ARG A 100 -14.83 -9.72 -4.90
CA ARG A 100 -15.41 -10.88 -4.21
C ARG A 100 -14.48 -11.33 -3.10
N ALA A 101 -14.90 -11.21 -1.84
CA ALA A 101 -14.09 -11.54 -0.66
C ALA A 101 -13.51 -12.97 -0.73
N GLY A 102 -14.29 -13.95 -1.21
CA GLY A 102 -13.83 -15.32 -1.35
C GLY A 102 -12.83 -15.58 -2.50
N GLN A 103 -12.45 -14.56 -3.27
CA GLN A 103 -11.55 -14.67 -4.42
C GLN A 103 -10.41 -13.65 -4.38
N CYS A 104 -10.54 -12.59 -3.58
CA CYS A 104 -9.57 -11.52 -3.50
C CYS A 104 -8.22 -12.02 -2.96
N THR A 105 -7.16 -11.82 -3.73
CA THR A 105 -5.80 -11.98 -3.22
C THR A 105 -5.15 -10.62 -3.02
N ILE A 106 -4.34 -10.49 -1.96
CA ILE A 106 -3.73 -9.20 -1.56
C ILE A 106 -2.23 -9.37 -1.62
N ARG A 107 -1.60 -8.68 -2.58
CA ARG A 107 -0.17 -8.88 -2.90
C ARG A 107 0.58 -7.56 -3.00
N PRO A 108 1.87 -7.54 -2.64
CA PRO A 108 2.75 -6.47 -3.06
C PRO A 108 2.95 -6.55 -4.57
N LYS A 109 2.92 -5.41 -5.24
CA LYS A 109 3.15 -5.31 -6.69
C LYS A 109 4.25 -4.30 -6.99
N VAL A 110 4.84 -4.45 -8.17
CA VAL A 110 5.87 -3.54 -8.70
C VAL A 110 5.34 -2.76 -9.90
N GLU A 111 5.90 -1.60 -10.15
CA GLU A 111 5.53 -0.82 -11.35
C GLU A 111 6.10 -1.41 -12.64
N LEU A 112 7.30 -1.99 -12.59
CA LEU A 112 8.00 -2.60 -13.74
C LEU A 112 8.73 -3.87 -13.33
N ALA A 113 8.52 -4.97 -14.05
CA ALA A 113 9.17 -6.25 -13.77
C ALA A 113 10.68 -6.22 -14.01
N GLN A 114 11.15 -5.50 -15.05
CA GLN A 114 12.55 -5.53 -15.51
C GLN A 114 13.46 -4.53 -14.78
N LYS A 115 12.93 -3.70 -13.89
CA LYS A 115 13.73 -2.74 -13.14
C LYS A 115 14.69 -3.46 -12.19
N THR A 116 15.97 -3.16 -12.28
CA THR A 116 17.00 -3.60 -11.33
C THR A 116 17.53 -2.43 -10.53
N THR A 117 17.59 -2.56 -9.21
CA THR A 117 18.00 -1.47 -8.32
C THR A 117 19.02 -1.93 -7.28
N THR A 118 19.77 -0.98 -6.75
CA THR A 118 20.67 -1.17 -5.61
C THR A 118 20.34 -0.10 -4.56
N PRO A 119 19.83 -0.48 -3.37
CA PRO A 119 19.42 -1.83 -2.96
C PRO A 119 18.30 -2.40 -3.81
N ALA A 120 18.20 -3.74 -3.85
CA ALA A 120 17.12 -4.42 -4.57
C ALA A 120 15.76 -4.18 -3.90
N TRP A 121 14.68 -4.18 -4.70
CA TRP A 121 13.33 -4.19 -4.18
C TRP A 121 12.96 -5.58 -3.66
N GLU A 122 12.47 -5.63 -2.45
CA GLU A 122 11.92 -6.82 -1.82
C GLU A 122 10.83 -6.42 -0.83
N VAL A 123 9.74 -7.18 -0.80
CA VAL A 123 8.62 -7.03 0.15
C VAL A 123 8.16 -8.40 0.60
N ASN A 124 8.17 -8.66 1.90
CA ASN A 124 7.70 -9.92 2.47
C ASN A 124 8.41 -11.18 1.94
N GLY A 125 9.68 -11.07 1.58
CA GLY A 125 10.45 -12.14 0.94
C GLY A 125 10.15 -12.34 -0.55
N VAL A 126 9.32 -11.47 -1.15
CA VAL A 126 9.04 -11.48 -2.60
C VAL A 126 10.04 -10.55 -3.27
N ALA A 127 10.91 -11.11 -4.09
CA ALA A 127 11.78 -10.32 -4.94
C ALA A 127 11.02 -9.79 -6.18
N ARG A 128 11.51 -8.71 -6.80
CA ARG A 128 10.89 -8.09 -7.99
C ARG A 128 10.54 -9.08 -9.09
N ALA A 129 11.42 -10.02 -9.38
CA ALA A 129 11.21 -11.02 -10.45
C ALA A 129 10.02 -11.96 -10.19
N GLN A 130 9.56 -12.04 -8.96
CA GLN A 130 8.44 -12.88 -8.51
C GLN A 130 7.17 -12.04 -8.28
N ALA A 131 7.31 -10.72 -8.23
CA ALA A 131 6.20 -9.82 -7.97
C ALA A 131 5.31 -9.65 -9.21
N GLN A 132 4.02 -9.45 -8.98
CA GLN A 132 3.11 -9.01 -10.01
C GLN A 132 3.36 -7.54 -10.34
N VAL A 133 3.08 -7.15 -11.58
CA VAL A 133 3.12 -5.74 -12.01
C VAL A 133 1.74 -5.12 -11.77
N VAL A 134 1.69 -3.86 -11.38
CA VAL A 134 0.45 -3.09 -11.31
C VAL A 134 -0.17 -2.92 -12.70
N SER A 135 -1.47 -2.70 -12.74
CA SER A 135 -2.17 -2.43 -14.00
C SER A 135 -1.55 -1.27 -14.75
N GLN A 136 -1.61 -1.34 -16.08
CA GLN A 136 -1.08 -0.33 -16.98
C GLN A 136 -2.23 0.30 -17.76
N ASP A 137 -2.04 1.56 -18.16
CA ASP A 137 -2.96 2.22 -19.07
C ASP A 137 -2.76 1.75 -20.54
N ASP A 138 -3.51 2.31 -21.46
CA ASP A 138 -3.45 2.02 -22.88
C ASP A 138 -2.12 2.39 -23.56
N GLN A 139 -1.28 3.16 -22.88
CA GLN A 139 0.07 3.53 -23.30
C GLN A 139 1.16 2.70 -22.64
N GLY A 140 0.79 1.70 -21.82
CA GLY A 140 1.73 0.86 -21.10
C GLY A 140 2.37 1.53 -19.87
N ARG A 141 1.77 2.62 -19.36
CA ARG A 141 2.26 3.29 -18.16
C ARG A 141 1.63 2.68 -16.90
N PRO A 142 2.39 2.42 -15.85
CA PRO A 142 1.83 1.94 -14.59
C PRO A 142 0.82 2.95 -14.03
N ILE A 143 -0.33 2.46 -13.58
CA ILE A 143 -1.38 3.28 -12.97
C ILE A 143 -1.02 3.62 -11.52
N TYR A 144 -0.27 2.76 -10.86
CA TYR A 144 0.21 2.92 -9.49
C TYR A 144 1.74 2.83 -9.42
N GLY A 145 2.34 3.44 -8.41
CA GLY A 145 3.78 3.42 -8.18
C GLY A 145 4.34 2.11 -7.59
N GLY A 146 3.52 1.10 -7.43
CA GLY A 146 3.93 -0.15 -6.77
C GLY A 146 3.99 -0.07 -5.24
N THR A 147 4.36 -1.17 -4.61
CA THR A 147 4.54 -1.27 -3.15
C THR A 147 5.91 -0.74 -2.75
N PRO A 148 6.02 0.16 -1.77
CA PRO A 148 7.32 0.56 -1.21
C PRO A 148 8.12 -0.64 -0.70
N ALA A 149 9.41 -0.70 -1.03
CA ALA A 149 10.31 -1.74 -0.58
C ALA A 149 10.45 -1.73 0.95
N ASP A 150 10.50 -2.91 1.59
CA ASP A 150 10.51 -3.06 3.06
C ASP A 150 11.58 -2.20 3.73
N PHE A 151 12.80 -2.18 3.18
CA PHE A 151 13.89 -1.41 3.78
C PHE A 151 13.59 0.10 3.79
N THR A 152 12.90 0.63 2.78
CA THR A 152 12.54 2.06 2.73
C THR A 152 11.51 2.42 3.78
N VAL A 153 10.58 1.53 4.05
CA VAL A 153 9.58 1.69 5.10
C VAL A 153 10.24 1.73 6.49
N VAL A 154 11.17 0.80 6.75
CA VAL A 154 11.94 0.79 8.01
C VAL A 154 12.76 2.06 8.17
N GLU A 155 13.43 2.50 7.11
CA GLU A 155 14.23 3.73 7.11
C GLU A 155 13.39 4.96 7.42
N SER A 156 12.24 5.12 6.76
CA SER A 156 11.37 6.28 6.99
C SER A 156 10.76 6.30 8.40
N ILE A 157 10.37 5.15 8.96
CA ILE A 157 9.89 5.08 10.35
C ILE A 157 10.99 5.54 11.31
N ARG A 158 12.23 5.05 11.14
CA ARG A 158 13.36 5.44 11.98
C ARG A 158 13.71 6.91 11.85
N GLU A 159 13.68 7.45 10.65
CA GLU A 159 13.95 8.86 10.39
C GLU A 159 12.91 9.77 11.05
N MET A 160 11.63 9.49 10.87
CA MET A 160 10.56 10.25 11.52
C MET A 160 10.68 10.20 13.05
N LYS A 161 10.98 9.04 13.62
CA LYS A 161 11.22 8.91 15.07
C LYS A 161 12.48 9.66 15.54
N ALA A 162 13.54 9.64 14.75
CA ALA A 162 14.77 10.41 15.06
C ALA A 162 14.52 11.92 15.07
N ARG A 163 13.56 12.41 14.29
CA ARG A 163 13.05 13.78 14.30
C ARG A 163 12.07 14.10 15.44
N GLY A 164 11.75 13.11 16.27
CA GLY A 164 10.81 13.27 17.39
C GLY A 164 9.34 13.19 16.99
N MET A 165 9.03 12.78 15.78
CA MET A 165 7.63 12.62 15.34
C MET A 165 7.03 11.34 15.91
N ARG A 166 5.74 11.39 16.27
CA ARG A 166 4.91 10.20 16.50
C ARG A 166 4.55 9.58 15.16
N VAL A 167 4.73 8.27 15.04
CA VAL A 167 4.47 7.55 13.79
C VAL A 167 3.22 6.69 13.95
N THR A 168 2.22 6.96 13.10
CA THR A 168 1.09 6.05 12.89
C THR A 168 1.35 5.26 11.62
N PHE A 169 1.40 3.93 11.71
CA PHE A 169 1.55 3.11 10.51
C PHE A 169 0.19 2.75 9.92
N TYR A 170 0.07 2.89 8.60
CA TYR A 170 -1.18 2.70 7.89
C TYR A 170 -1.03 1.73 6.71
N PRO A 171 -1.18 0.39 6.93
CA PRO A 171 -1.27 -0.55 5.84
C PRO A 171 -2.54 -0.29 5.05
N PHE A 172 -2.38 -0.07 3.74
CA PHE A 172 -3.45 0.38 2.88
C PHE A 172 -3.71 -0.63 1.76
N LEU A 173 -4.94 -1.10 1.66
CA LEU A 173 -5.34 -1.95 0.56
C LEU A 173 -5.79 -1.10 -0.62
N MET A 174 -5.01 -1.11 -1.71
CA MET A 174 -5.42 -0.56 -3.02
C MET A 174 -6.09 -1.65 -3.83
N MET A 175 -7.07 -1.29 -4.66
CA MET A 175 -7.67 -2.25 -5.60
C MET A 175 -7.08 -2.05 -6.99
N ASP A 176 -6.53 -3.12 -7.54
CA ASP A 176 -5.90 -3.14 -8.85
C ASP A 176 -6.62 -4.14 -9.76
N VAL A 177 -7.84 -3.77 -10.14
CA VAL A 177 -8.68 -4.48 -11.12
C VAL A 177 -8.56 -3.76 -12.46
N PRO A 178 -7.95 -4.37 -13.49
CA PRO A 178 -7.67 -3.70 -14.75
C PRO A 178 -8.93 -3.50 -15.62
N ALA A 179 -8.83 -2.59 -16.59
CA ALA A 179 -9.80 -2.47 -17.66
C ALA A 179 -9.89 -3.78 -18.47
N GLY A 180 -11.07 -4.09 -18.97
CA GLY A 180 -11.30 -5.29 -19.78
C GLY A 180 -11.22 -6.60 -18.98
N ASN A 181 -11.27 -6.55 -17.65
CA ASN A 181 -11.29 -7.76 -16.84
C ASN A 181 -12.55 -8.59 -17.07
N SER A 182 -12.46 -9.88 -16.84
CA SER A 182 -13.57 -10.85 -16.97
C SER A 182 -14.09 -11.35 -15.62
N LEU A 183 -13.81 -10.64 -14.54
CA LEU A 183 -14.20 -11.04 -13.20
C LEU A 183 -15.72 -10.89 -13.04
N PRO A 184 -16.44 -11.88 -12.46
CA PRO A 184 -17.84 -11.72 -12.12
C PRO A 184 -18.05 -10.55 -11.15
N ASP A 185 -19.01 -9.67 -11.44
CA ASP A 185 -19.35 -8.56 -10.55
C ASP A 185 -20.26 -9.05 -9.41
N PRO A 186 -19.85 -8.95 -8.13
CA PRO A 186 -20.69 -9.35 -7.01
C PRO A 186 -21.96 -8.51 -6.88
N TYR A 187 -22.02 -7.33 -7.48
CA TYR A 187 -23.17 -6.41 -7.46
C TYR A 187 -24.05 -6.55 -8.71
N SER A 188 -24.27 -7.77 -9.16
CA SER A 188 -25.13 -8.06 -10.30
C SER A 188 -26.17 -9.13 -9.98
N ASP A 189 -27.42 -8.91 -10.40
CA ASP A 189 -28.48 -9.93 -10.36
C ASP A 189 -28.34 -10.99 -11.43
N ASN A 190 -27.42 -10.77 -12.38
CA ASN A 190 -27.12 -11.72 -13.45
C ASN A 190 -25.74 -12.34 -13.22
N ALA A 191 -25.72 -13.62 -12.85
CA ALA A 191 -24.47 -14.37 -12.62
C ALA A 191 -23.55 -14.44 -13.86
N SER A 192 -24.05 -14.17 -15.06
CA SER A 192 -23.26 -14.09 -16.29
C SER A 192 -22.65 -12.71 -16.53
N THR A 193 -22.94 -11.71 -15.71
CA THR A 193 -22.31 -10.40 -15.83
C THR A 193 -20.84 -10.51 -15.46
N ILE A 194 -19.99 -10.19 -16.42
CA ILE A 194 -18.53 -10.15 -16.27
C ILE A 194 -18.03 -8.72 -16.41
N GLY A 195 -16.89 -8.45 -15.79
CA GLY A 195 -16.28 -7.13 -15.76
C GLY A 195 -16.63 -6.36 -14.51
N GLN A 196 -15.76 -6.47 -13.50
CA GLN A 196 -15.84 -5.60 -12.33
C GLN A 196 -15.42 -4.17 -12.71
N PRO A 197 -15.86 -3.13 -11.96
CA PRO A 197 -15.38 -1.77 -12.17
C PRO A 197 -13.86 -1.69 -12.17
N VAL A 198 -13.32 -0.82 -13.02
CA VAL A 198 -11.87 -0.58 -13.12
C VAL A 198 -11.40 0.15 -11.85
N LEU A 199 -10.31 -0.33 -11.23
CA LEU A 199 -9.68 0.26 -10.04
C LEU A 199 -10.70 0.64 -8.97
N PRO A 200 -11.55 -0.30 -8.52
CA PRO A 200 -12.66 0.03 -7.64
C PRO A 200 -12.16 0.44 -6.25
N TRP A 201 -12.98 1.17 -5.52
CA TRP A 201 -12.73 1.44 -4.11
C TRP A 201 -12.82 0.16 -3.27
N ARG A 202 -11.85 -0.09 -2.39
CA ARG A 202 -11.81 -1.28 -1.49
C ARG A 202 -13.05 -1.44 -0.60
N GLY A 203 -13.76 -0.35 -0.33
CA GLY A 203 -15.03 -0.38 0.39
C GLY A 203 -16.14 -1.13 -0.33
N ARG A 204 -15.90 -1.56 -1.57
CA ARG A 204 -16.82 -2.41 -2.34
C ARG A 204 -16.48 -3.91 -2.26
N ILE A 205 -15.42 -4.32 -1.58
CA ILE A 205 -15.17 -5.76 -1.35
C ILE A 205 -16.33 -6.31 -0.52
N THR A 206 -16.94 -7.41 -1.01
CA THR A 206 -18.12 -8.00 -0.38
C THR A 206 -18.22 -9.51 -0.64
N CYS A 207 -19.20 -10.17 -0.06
CA CYS A 207 -19.54 -11.55 -0.45
C CYS A 207 -20.10 -11.60 -1.88
N SER A 208 -20.06 -12.76 -2.49
CA SER A 208 -20.54 -12.91 -3.86
C SER A 208 -21.54 -14.06 -3.99
N PRO A 209 -22.75 -13.77 -4.48
CA PRO A 209 -23.34 -12.45 -4.77
C PRO A 209 -23.52 -11.58 -3.52
N ALA A 210 -23.48 -10.25 -3.70
CA ALA A 210 -23.57 -9.28 -2.62
C ALA A 210 -24.96 -9.25 -1.97
N ALA A 211 -25.06 -8.71 -0.75
CA ALA A 211 -26.31 -8.51 -0.07
C ALA A 211 -27.31 -7.71 -0.94
N GLY A 212 -28.56 -8.19 -1.04
CA GLY A 212 -29.61 -7.58 -1.85
C GLY A 212 -29.63 -7.96 -3.32
N PHE A 213 -28.70 -8.77 -3.80
CA PHE A 213 -28.64 -9.29 -5.17
C PHE A 213 -29.12 -10.75 -5.24
N ALA A 214 -29.55 -11.19 -6.42
CA ALA A 214 -30.11 -12.52 -6.62
C ALA A 214 -29.08 -13.63 -6.25
N GLY A 215 -29.51 -14.58 -5.43
CA GLY A 215 -28.65 -15.65 -4.94
C GLY A 215 -27.62 -15.24 -3.90
N SER A 216 -27.80 -14.06 -3.27
CA SER A 216 -26.88 -13.59 -2.23
C SER A 216 -26.64 -14.63 -1.15
N VAL A 217 -25.38 -14.75 -0.76
CA VAL A 217 -24.95 -15.59 0.38
C VAL A 217 -24.96 -14.86 1.71
N ASP A 218 -25.27 -13.54 1.74
CA ASP A 218 -25.37 -12.78 2.98
C ASP A 218 -26.35 -13.45 3.95
N GLN A 219 -26.04 -13.44 5.22
CA GLN A 219 -26.75 -14.13 6.30
C GLN A 219 -26.66 -15.67 6.25
N THR A 220 -25.66 -16.22 5.58
CA THR A 220 -25.40 -17.66 5.54
C THR A 220 -23.96 -17.99 5.97
N VAL A 221 -23.72 -19.27 6.25
CA VAL A 221 -22.37 -19.80 6.55
C VAL A 221 -21.39 -19.61 5.38
N ASP A 222 -21.89 -19.56 4.14
CA ASP A 222 -21.07 -19.34 2.96
C ASP A 222 -20.48 -17.92 2.93
N ALA A 223 -21.20 -16.94 3.47
CA ALA A 223 -20.66 -15.60 3.64
C ALA A 223 -19.50 -15.58 4.63
N ALA A 224 -19.61 -16.28 5.76
CA ALA A 224 -18.50 -16.44 6.70
C ALA A 224 -17.28 -17.12 6.05
N ALA A 225 -17.52 -18.15 5.26
CA ALA A 225 -16.46 -18.85 4.52
C ALA A 225 -15.72 -17.93 3.55
N GLN A 226 -16.43 -17.08 2.80
CA GLN A 226 -15.83 -16.11 1.90
C GLN A 226 -15.02 -15.04 2.66
N VAL A 227 -15.52 -14.57 3.80
CA VAL A 227 -14.78 -13.66 4.67
C VAL A 227 -13.52 -14.31 5.22
N ALA A 228 -13.60 -15.57 5.64
CA ALA A 228 -12.43 -16.31 6.13
C ALA A 228 -11.32 -16.43 5.06
N VAL A 229 -11.70 -16.67 3.80
CA VAL A 229 -10.76 -16.68 2.67
C VAL A 229 -10.10 -15.31 2.48
N PHE A 230 -10.85 -14.21 2.56
CA PHE A 230 -10.30 -12.85 2.47
C PHE A 230 -9.24 -12.58 3.53
N PHE A 231 -9.51 -12.95 4.78
CA PHE A 231 -8.55 -12.73 5.86
C PHE A 231 -7.35 -13.67 5.76
N GLY A 232 -7.52 -14.87 5.26
CA GLY A 232 -6.48 -15.89 5.22
C GLY A 232 -6.14 -16.45 6.60
N ASN A 233 -5.10 -17.30 6.66
CA ASN A 233 -4.73 -18.08 7.84
C ASN A 233 -3.37 -17.69 8.44
N ALA A 234 -2.75 -16.61 7.94
CA ALA A 234 -1.44 -16.16 8.42
C ALA A 234 -1.43 -15.98 9.95
N GLN A 235 -0.36 -16.46 10.57
CA GLN A 235 -0.12 -16.34 12.00
C GLN A 235 1.17 -15.55 12.26
N PRO A 236 1.35 -14.92 13.42
CA PRO A 236 2.58 -14.19 13.75
C PRO A 236 3.86 -15.03 13.59
N GLY A 237 3.79 -16.33 13.85
CA GLY A 237 4.92 -17.26 13.72
C GLY A 237 5.31 -17.60 12.28
N ASP A 238 4.55 -17.18 11.28
CA ASP A 238 4.82 -17.44 9.86
C ASP A 238 5.76 -16.39 9.23
N PHE A 239 6.42 -15.59 10.04
CA PHE A 239 7.35 -14.54 9.57
C PHE A 239 8.71 -14.68 10.23
N ALA A 240 9.77 -14.65 9.40
CA ALA A 240 11.14 -14.55 9.84
C ALA A 240 11.62 -13.10 9.72
N VAL A 241 12.22 -12.56 10.78
CA VAL A 241 12.74 -11.18 10.81
C VAL A 241 14.27 -11.23 10.88
N SER A 242 14.93 -10.56 9.94
CA SER A 242 16.39 -10.42 9.89
C SER A 242 16.78 -9.00 9.55
N GLY A 243 17.24 -8.23 10.53
CA GLY A 243 17.53 -6.81 10.35
C GLY A 243 16.30 -6.00 9.92
N ASN A 244 16.33 -5.47 8.70
CA ASN A 244 15.24 -4.67 8.11
C ASN A 244 14.36 -5.49 7.14
N ILE A 245 14.49 -6.80 7.14
CA ILE A 245 13.80 -7.71 6.21
C ILE A 245 12.84 -8.58 6.99
N VAL A 246 11.61 -8.68 6.50
CA VAL A 246 10.56 -9.57 7.02
C VAL A 246 10.15 -10.53 5.90
N THR A 247 10.46 -11.80 6.09
CA THR A 247 10.22 -12.85 5.08
C THR A 247 9.07 -13.73 5.50
N TRP A 248 8.16 -14.02 4.59
CA TRP A 248 7.09 -15.00 4.77
C TRP A 248 7.65 -16.42 4.71
N THR A 249 7.34 -17.22 5.71
CA THR A 249 7.76 -18.63 5.83
C THR A 249 6.57 -19.60 5.84
N GLY A 250 5.34 -19.07 5.81
CA GLY A 250 4.12 -19.86 5.75
C GLY A 250 3.83 -20.45 4.36
N GLY A 251 2.71 -21.12 4.23
CA GLY A 251 2.23 -21.70 2.99
C GLY A 251 1.67 -20.69 1.99
N ALA A 252 0.95 -21.18 0.99
CA ALA A 252 0.30 -20.34 -0.02
C ALA A 252 -0.90 -19.60 0.61
N ASP A 253 -0.66 -18.41 1.10
CA ASP A 253 -1.66 -17.51 1.69
C ASP A 253 -1.40 -16.08 1.21
N TRP A 254 -2.41 -15.46 0.60
CA TRP A 254 -2.38 -14.07 0.15
C TRP A 254 -3.59 -13.31 0.69
N GLY A 255 -3.99 -13.65 1.92
CA GLY A 255 -5.07 -12.97 2.62
C GLY A 255 -4.65 -11.65 3.28
N PHE A 256 -5.64 -10.92 3.73
CA PHE A 256 -5.49 -9.60 4.38
C PHE A 256 -4.62 -9.67 5.64
N ARG A 257 -4.77 -10.74 6.43
CA ARG A 257 -4.01 -10.95 7.67
C ARG A 257 -2.50 -11.03 7.41
N ARG A 258 -2.08 -11.66 6.29
CA ARG A 258 -0.66 -11.70 5.91
C ARG A 258 -0.08 -10.29 5.72
N MET A 259 -0.79 -9.38 5.03
CA MET A 259 -0.36 -8.00 4.84
C MET A 259 -0.24 -7.27 6.19
N VAL A 260 -1.25 -7.38 7.05
CA VAL A 260 -1.26 -6.70 8.36
C VAL A 260 -0.12 -7.20 9.24
N LEU A 261 0.05 -8.52 9.37
CA LEU A 261 1.11 -9.12 10.19
C LEU A 261 2.50 -8.83 9.65
N HIS A 262 2.69 -8.84 8.32
CA HIS A 262 3.95 -8.44 7.71
C HIS A 262 4.37 -7.04 8.18
N TYR A 263 3.46 -6.07 8.07
CA TYR A 263 3.77 -4.71 8.49
C TYR A 263 3.89 -4.54 10.01
N ALA A 264 3.18 -5.31 10.80
CA ALA A 264 3.37 -5.33 12.25
C ALA A 264 4.80 -5.77 12.61
N HIS A 265 5.32 -6.83 11.97
CA HIS A 265 6.71 -7.27 12.12
C HIS A 265 7.71 -6.23 11.60
N LEU A 266 7.41 -5.59 10.47
CA LEU A 266 8.28 -4.56 9.90
C LEU A 266 8.37 -3.31 10.80
N CYS A 267 7.24 -2.88 11.36
CA CYS A 267 7.20 -1.82 12.37
C CYS A 267 8.01 -2.19 13.62
N ALA A 268 7.90 -3.43 14.09
CA ALA A 268 8.71 -3.90 15.22
C ALA A 268 10.22 -3.89 14.90
N ALA A 269 10.60 -4.33 13.69
CA ALA A 269 11.98 -4.28 13.20
C ALA A 269 12.51 -2.83 13.08
N ALA A 270 11.63 -1.87 12.82
CA ALA A 270 11.97 -0.44 12.78
C ALA A 270 12.16 0.19 14.19
N GLY A 271 11.86 -0.54 15.25
CA GLY A 271 11.90 -0.04 16.65
C GLY A 271 10.53 0.41 17.19
N GLY A 272 9.44 -0.05 16.56
CA GLY A 272 8.05 0.23 16.93
C GLY A 272 7.50 1.52 16.33
N VAL A 273 6.19 1.63 16.38
CA VAL A 273 5.40 2.81 15.99
C VAL A 273 4.43 3.17 17.15
N ASP A 274 3.94 4.40 17.16
CA ASP A 274 3.07 4.89 18.23
C ASP A 274 1.62 4.41 18.05
N ALA A 275 1.20 4.20 16.82
CA ALA A 275 -0.10 3.63 16.48
C ALA A 275 -0.02 2.80 15.19
N PHE A 276 -0.88 1.80 15.09
CA PHE A 276 -1.00 0.93 13.92
C PHE A 276 -2.47 0.81 13.52
N LEU A 277 -2.81 1.20 12.30
CA LEU A 277 -4.17 1.03 11.76
C LEU A 277 -4.31 -0.37 11.18
N ILE A 278 -5.25 -1.16 11.69
CA ILE A 278 -5.46 -2.53 11.19
C ILE A 278 -6.13 -2.51 9.83
N ALA A 279 -7.16 -1.67 9.68
CA ALA A 279 -7.96 -1.56 8.46
C ALA A 279 -8.62 -0.18 8.35
N SER A 280 -9.00 0.19 7.12
CA SER A 280 -9.83 1.37 6.87
C SER A 280 -10.71 1.17 5.65
N GLU A 281 -11.88 1.82 5.65
CA GLU A 281 -12.79 1.89 4.49
C GLU A 281 -13.25 0.52 3.95
N MET A 282 -13.38 -0.49 4.77
CA MET A 282 -13.83 -1.84 4.41
C MET A 282 -15.36 -1.98 4.53
N ARG A 283 -16.12 -0.97 4.08
CA ARG A 283 -17.55 -0.88 4.30
C ARG A 283 -18.32 -2.13 3.83
N GLY A 284 -18.13 -2.56 2.59
CA GLY A 284 -18.83 -3.71 2.03
C GLY A 284 -18.50 -5.00 2.78
N LEU A 285 -17.24 -5.18 3.16
CA LEU A 285 -16.77 -6.35 3.91
C LEU A 285 -17.37 -6.40 5.32
N THR A 286 -17.35 -5.28 6.04
CA THR A 286 -17.83 -5.22 7.44
C THR A 286 -19.34 -5.28 7.56
N GLN A 287 -20.08 -5.17 6.47
CA GLN A 287 -21.53 -5.33 6.42
C GLN A 287 -21.98 -6.77 6.12
N ILE A 288 -21.07 -7.65 5.71
CA ILE A 288 -21.40 -9.07 5.46
C ILE A 288 -21.81 -9.74 6.76
N ARG A 289 -22.90 -10.52 6.70
CA ARG A 289 -23.44 -11.27 7.82
C ARG A 289 -23.37 -12.77 7.56
N ASP A 290 -23.15 -13.54 8.61
CA ASP A 290 -23.24 -15.01 8.59
C ASP A 290 -24.48 -15.54 9.31
N GLY A 291 -25.35 -14.62 9.75
CA GLY A 291 -26.62 -14.85 10.42
C GLY A 291 -27.36 -13.52 10.59
N ALA A 292 -28.36 -13.48 11.43
CA ALA A 292 -29.23 -12.30 11.60
C ALA A 292 -28.50 -11.06 12.12
N ALA A 293 -27.52 -11.25 13.02
CA ALA A 293 -26.80 -10.16 13.70
C ALA A 293 -25.32 -10.47 13.97
N SER A 294 -24.71 -11.33 13.18
CA SER A 294 -23.30 -11.72 13.28
C SER A 294 -22.53 -11.21 12.05
N TYR A 295 -21.39 -10.54 12.29
CA TYR A 295 -20.57 -9.87 11.30
C TYR A 295 -19.13 -10.44 11.32
N PRO A 296 -18.87 -11.49 10.52
CA PRO A 296 -17.61 -12.23 10.62
C PRO A 296 -16.37 -11.38 10.33
N ALA A 297 -16.46 -10.39 9.44
CA ALA A 297 -15.33 -9.51 9.16
C ALA A 297 -15.02 -8.56 10.33
N VAL A 298 -16.04 -8.09 11.06
CA VAL A 298 -15.86 -7.27 12.26
C VAL A 298 -15.18 -8.09 13.35
N ALA A 299 -15.62 -9.33 13.57
CA ALA A 299 -15.00 -10.24 14.53
C ALA A 299 -13.54 -10.57 14.16
N ALA A 300 -13.22 -10.70 12.87
CA ALA A 300 -11.85 -10.97 12.42
C ALA A 300 -10.89 -9.77 12.54
N LEU A 301 -11.41 -8.55 12.65
CA LEU A 301 -10.64 -7.32 12.84
C LEU A 301 -10.39 -6.99 14.33
N GLN A 302 -11.11 -7.62 15.25
CA GLN A 302 -10.95 -7.49 16.71
C GLN A 302 -9.84 -8.42 17.24
#